data_6f0e9982be68a70132bbb12d9f78c956
#
_entry.id   6f0e9982be68a70132bbb12d9f78c956
#
_cell.length_a   1.000
_cell.length_b   1.000
_cell.length_c   1.000
_cell.angle_alpha   90.00
_cell.angle_beta   90.00
_cell.angle_gamma   90.00
#
_symmetry.space_group_name_H-M   'P 1'
#
loop_
_entity.id
_entity.type
_entity.pdbx_description
1 polymer ?
#
loop_
_entity_poly.entity_id
_entity_poly.type
_entity_poly.pdbx_seq_one_letter_code
_entity_poly.pdbx_strand_id
1 'polypeptide(L)'
;MFFKRINIWYLSSFLISLIVAIPILTVFSSFFDPTGNYSEILKKTFLFDYIFNSLILLIGVLILTFIIGVTCAYLVSFYNFPGVNFFKWSLILSFAVPAYIYAYSLTAFFENYGTAFSILKNLFGEANYNIYIPKFDGMLGAILSISFSLFGYVYVLTRTSFHYQS
;
A
#
# COMPACT_ATOMS: atom_id res chain seq x y z
N MET A 1 -46.64 24.24 -12.64
CA MET A 1 -46.48 23.89 -11.22
C MET A 1 -45.84 22.50 -11.14
N PHE A 2 -44.52 22.43 -11.23
CA PHE A 2 -43.76 21.16 -11.22
C PHE A 2 -43.18 20.93 -9.82
N PHE A 3 -43.90 20.35 -8.92
CA PHE A 3 -43.32 19.68 -7.77
C PHE A 3 -42.75 18.35 -8.25
N LYS A 4 -41.49 18.38 -8.71
CA LYS A 4 -40.70 17.19 -8.95
C LYS A 4 -40.60 16.44 -7.62
N ARG A 5 -41.22 15.28 -7.50
CA ARG A 5 -41.10 14.41 -6.30
C ARG A 5 -39.59 14.26 -6.03
N ILE A 6 -39.14 14.84 -4.92
CA ILE A 6 -37.77 14.68 -4.46
C ILE A 6 -37.60 13.18 -4.23
N ASN A 7 -36.80 12.57 -5.08
CA ASN A 7 -36.58 11.14 -5.01
C ASN A 7 -35.80 10.87 -3.71
N ILE A 8 -36.26 9.95 -2.88
CA ILE A 8 -35.67 9.61 -1.58
C ILE A 8 -34.16 9.36 -1.68
N TRP A 9 -33.72 8.87 -2.86
CA TRP A 9 -32.31 8.64 -3.17
C TRP A 9 -31.49 9.93 -3.26
N TYR A 10 -32.03 11.03 -3.76
CA TYR A 10 -31.34 12.32 -3.77
C TYR A 10 -31.21 12.88 -2.35
N LEU A 11 -32.23 12.71 -1.52
CA LEU A 11 -32.21 13.16 -0.14
C LEU A 11 -31.19 12.35 0.68
N SER A 12 -31.17 11.03 0.54
CA SER A 12 -30.19 10.19 1.23
C SER A 12 -28.76 10.45 0.80
N SER A 13 -28.51 10.60 -0.50
CA SER A 13 -27.18 10.95 -1.03
C SER A 13 -26.70 12.30 -0.53
N PHE A 14 -27.60 13.29 -0.46
CA PHE A 14 -27.30 14.62 0.06
C PHE A 14 -26.94 14.57 1.54
N LEU A 15 -27.71 13.83 2.37
CA LEU A 15 -27.41 13.66 3.79
C LEU A 15 -26.07 12.99 4.04
N ILE A 16 -25.77 11.91 3.29
CA ILE A 16 -24.48 11.21 3.40
C ILE A 16 -23.34 12.15 3.00
N SER A 17 -23.50 12.88 1.90
CA SER A 17 -22.51 13.85 1.44
C SER A 17 -22.25 14.96 2.48
N LEU A 18 -23.29 15.43 3.14
CA LEU A 18 -23.18 16.44 4.18
C LEU A 18 -22.42 15.92 5.40
N ILE A 19 -22.72 14.69 5.85
CA ILE A 19 -22.01 14.03 6.96
C ILE A 19 -20.50 13.88 6.62
N VAL A 20 -20.16 13.46 5.42
CA VAL A 20 -18.78 13.32 4.97
C VAL A 20 -18.07 14.68 4.81
N ALA A 21 -18.82 15.72 4.45
CA ALA A 21 -18.27 17.07 4.30
C ALA A 21 -17.90 17.75 5.63
N ILE A 22 -18.58 17.40 6.74
CA ILE A 22 -18.34 18.02 8.04
C ILE A 22 -16.86 17.99 8.46
N PRO A 23 -16.18 16.83 8.55
CA PRO A 23 -14.78 16.80 8.98
C PRO A 23 -13.85 17.55 8.02
N ILE A 24 -14.14 17.53 6.72
CA ILE A 24 -13.37 18.27 5.71
C ILE A 24 -13.51 19.78 5.92
N LEU A 25 -14.74 20.25 6.12
CA LEU A 25 -15.03 21.66 6.38
C LEU A 25 -14.43 22.12 7.71
N THR A 26 -14.43 21.27 8.74
CA THR A 26 -13.81 21.58 10.03
C THR A 26 -12.30 21.79 9.89
N VAL A 27 -11.60 20.89 9.17
CA VAL A 27 -10.17 21.05 8.89
C VAL A 27 -9.93 22.31 8.06
N PHE A 28 -10.76 22.57 7.05
CA PHE A 28 -10.62 23.74 6.21
C PHE A 28 -10.88 25.05 6.99
N SER A 29 -11.87 25.08 7.88
CA SER A 29 -12.16 26.26 8.71
C SER A 29 -11.02 26.57 9.69
N SER A 30 -10.26 25.55 10.12
CA SER A 30 -9.10 25.75 11.00
C SER A 30 -8.00 26.61 10.35
N PHE A 31 -7.91 26.65 9.03
CA PHE A 31 -6.95 27.53 8.34
C PHE A 31 -7.29 29.03 8.49
N PHE A 32 -8.54 29.35 8.75
CA PHE A 32 -9.02 30.75 8.89
C PHE A 32 -9.11 31.18 10.35
N ASP A 33 -8.71 30.33 11.30
CA ASP A 33 -8.75 30.69 12.72
C ASP A 33 -7.57 31.60 13.06
N PRO A 34 -7.81 32.88 13.41
CA PRO A 34 -6.75 33.84 13.69
C PRO A 34 -6.02 33.57 15.02
N THR A 35 -6.55 32.69 15.87
CA THR A 35 -5.95 32.34 17.17
C THR A 35 -4.91 31.21 17.08
N GLY A 36 -4.82 30.55 15.94
CA GLY A 36 -3.89 29.46 15.73
C GLY A 36 -2.46 29.96 15.52
N ASN A 37 -1.56 29.67 16.43
CA ASN A 37 -0.11 29.92 16.28
C ASN A 37 0.51 28.88 15.30
N TYR A 38 -0.06 28.80 14.08
CA TYR A 38 0.36 27.81 13.06
C TYR A 38 1.85 27.94 12.71
N SER A 39 2.38 29.17 12.71
CA SER A 39 3.80 29.42 12.46
C SER A 39 4.73 28.83 13.54
N GLU A 40 4.32 28.85 14.80
CA GLU A 40 5.07 28.21 15.88
C GLU A 40 4.96 26.69 15.84
N ILE A 41 3.77 26.17 15.54
CA ILE A 41 3.54 24.71 15.40
C ILE A 41 4.38 24.18 14.23
N LEU A 42 4.37 24.85 13.09
CA LEU A 42 5.16 24.47 11.92
C LEU A 42 6.67 24.52 12.19
N LYS A 43 7.16 25.51 12.95
CA LYS A 43 8.57 25.61 13.33
C LYS A 43 8.99 24.56 14.37
N LYS A 44 8.09 24.15 15.27
CA LYS A 44 8.34 23.13 16.29
C LYS A 44 8.16 21.70 15.77
N THR A 45 7.46 21.53 14.65
CA THR A 45 7.22 20.21 14.03
C THR A 45 8.33 19.94 13.01
N PHE A 46 8.87 18.72 13.02
CA PHE A 46 9.85 18.23 12.03
C PHE A 46 9.18 18.04 10.65
N LEU A 47 8.59 19.10 10.11
CA LEU A 47 7.74 19.05 8.93
C LEU A 47 8.55 18.60 7.70
N PHE A 48 9.79 19.04 7.58
CA PHE A 48 10.70 18.61 6.52
C PHE A 48 11.00 17.11 6.59
N ASP A 49 11.20 16.56 7.79
CA ASP A 49 11.46 15.14 7.97
C ASP A 49 10.22 14.31 7.60
N TYR A 50 9.02 14.78 7.95
CA TYR A 50 7.78 14.10 7.55
C TYR A 50 7.56 14.12 6.05
N ILE A 51 7.78 15.26 5.40
CA ILE A 51 7.67 15.40 3.94
C ILE A 51 8.69 14.49 3.26
N PHE A 52 9.95 14.53 3.71
CA PHE A 52 11.02 13.72 3.13
C PHE A 52 10.77 12.22 3.28
N ASN A 53 10.38 11.78 4.46
CA ASN A 53 10.02 10.38 4.71
C ASN A 53 8.81 9.94 3.88
N SER A 54 7.81 10.81 3.73
CA SER A 54 6.64 10.51 2.89
C SER A 54 7.01 10.38 1.41
N LEU A 55 7.92 11.23 0.93
CA LEU A 55 8.42 11.15 -0.46
C LEU A 55 9.23 9.88 -0.70
N ILE A 56 10.11 9.50 0.23
CA ILE A 56 10.88 8.25 0.12
C ILE A 56 9.92 7.05 0.08
N LEU A 57 8.94 7.02 0.97
CA LEU A 57 7.94 5.97 1.00
C LEU A 57 7.16 5.90 -0.31
N LEU A 58 6.67 7.03 -0.80
CA LEU A 58 5.91 7.12 -2.04
C LEU A 58 6.72 6.62 -3.24
N ILE A 59 7.95 7.12 -3.41
CA ILE A 59 8.83 6.76 -4.53
C ILE A 59 9.22 5.28 -4.43
N GLY A 60 9.58 4.80 -3.24
CA GLY A 60 9.94 3.41 -3.01
C GLY A 60 8.80 2.45 -3.35
N VAL A 61 7.58 2.74 -2.87
CA VAL A 61 6.38 1.95 -3.18
C VAL A 61 6.07 1.99 -4.67
N LEU A 62 6.13 3.16 -5.30
CA LEU A 62 5.84 3.32 -6.73
C LEU A 62 6.79 2.49 -7.59
N ILE A 63 8.10 2.61 -7.36
CA ILE A 63 9.11 1.88 -8.14
C ILE A 63 8.93 0.37 -7.95
N LEU A 64 8.83 -0.10 -6.72
CA LEU A 64 8.76 -1.53 -6.44
C LEU A 64 7.46 -2.15 -6.96
N THR A 65 6.34 -1.48 -6.75
CA THR A 65 5.02 -1.90 -7.27
C THR A 65 5.03 -1.98 -8.80
N PHE A 66 5.62 -0.98 -9.45
CA PHE A 66 5.74 -0.95 -10.91
C PHE A 66 6.61 -2.09 -11.44
N ILE A 67 7.79 -2.28 -10.85
CA ILE A 67 8.70 -3.36 -11.27
C ILE A 67 8.02 -4.72 -11.14
N ILE A 68 7.45 -5.03 -9.98
CA ILE A 68 6.81 -6.32 -9.73
C ILE A 68 5.59 -6.50 -10.64
N GLY A 69 4.71 -5.50 -10.70
CA GLY A 69 3.46 -5.58 -11.46
C GLY A 69 3.67 -5.73 -12.96
N VAL A 70 4.57 -4.92 -13.55
CA VAL A 70 4.87 -4.98 -14.99
C VAL A 70 5.60 -6.27 -15.34
N THR A 71 6.58 -6.70 -14.54
CA THR A 71 7.33 -7.94 -14.80
C THR A 71 6.40 -9.15 -14.74
N CYS A 72 5.54 -9.24 -13.73
CA CYS A 72 4.55 -10.33 -13.63
C CYS A 72 3.57 -10.30 -14.81
N ALA A 73 3.08 -9.13 -15.20
CA ALA A 73 2.18 -8.98 -16.33
C ALA A 73 2.85 -9.41 -17.65
N TYR A 74 4.08 -9.01 -17.86
CA TYR A 74 4.88 -9.38 -19.04
C TYR A 74 5.09 -10.89 -19.13
N LEU A 75 5.56 -11.53 -18.06
CA LEU A 75 5.79 -12.96 -18.02
C LEU A 75 4.53 -13.78 -18.34
N VAL A 76 3.40 -13.39 -17.73
CA VAL A 76 2.14 -14.12 -17.89
C VAL A 76 1.47 -13.85 -19.25
N SER A 77 1.77 -12.73 -19.90
CA SER A 77 1.17 -12.37 -21.19
C SER A 77 1.94 -12.94 -22.37
N PHE A 78 3.26 -12.96 -22.30
CA PHE A 78 4.12 -13.32 -23.45
C PHE A 78 4.76 -14.71 -23.35
N TYR A 79 4.80 -15.33 -22.16
CA TYR A 79 5.43 -16.64 -21.98
C TYR A 79 4.42 -17.72 -21.62
N ASN A 80 4.54 -18.88 -22.28
CA ASN A 80 3.80 -20.07 -21.94
C ASN A 80 4.66 -21.00 -21.10
N PHE A 81 4.34 -21.12 -19.83
CA PHE A 81 5.00 -22.01 -18.88
C PHE A 81 3.97 -22.82 -18.11
N PRO A 82 4.35 -23.99 -17.54
CA PRO A 82 3.42 -24.81 -16.78
C PRO A 82 2.88 -24.01 -15.58
N GLY A 83 1.53 -23.94 -15.45
CA GLY A 83 0.88 -23.17 -14.38
C GLY A 83 0.56 -21.71 -14.71
N VAL A 84 0.84 -21.22 -15.93
CA VAL A 84 0.55 -19.83 -16.31
C VAL A 84 -0.91 -19.42 -16.02
N ASN A 85 -1.86 -20.33 -16.26
CA ASN A 85 -3.29 -20.07 -16.00
C ASN A 85 -3.60 -19.92 -14.50
N PHE A 86 -2.88 -20.62 -13.64
CA PHE A 86 -2.97 -20.44 -12.21
C PHE A 86 -2.40 -19.07 -11.80
N PHE A 87 -1.22 -18.70 -12.29
CA PHE A 87 -0.61 -17.42 -11.99
C PHE A 87 -1.43 -16.22 -12.49
N LYS A 88 -2.12 -16.36 -13.62
CA LYS A 88 -3.03 -15.34 -14.14
C LYS A 88 -4.06 -14.86 -13.10
N TRP A 89 -4.55 -15.79 -12.29
CA TRP A 89 -5.56 -15.51 -11.27
C TRP A 89 -4.95 -15.25 -9.89
N SER A 90 -3.92 -16.01 -9.51
CA SER A 90 -3.32 -15.90 -8.18
C SER A 90 -2.66 -14.54 -7.93
N LEU A 91 -2.07 -13.92 -8.96
CA LEU A 91 -1.49 -12.57 -8.83
C LEU A 91 -2.54 -11.49 -8.56
N ILE A 92 -3.79 -11.71 -8.96
CA ILE A 92 -4.90 -10.81 -8.63
C ILE A 92 -5.28 -10.92 -7.14
N LEU A 93 -5.04 -12.08 -6.51
CA LEU A 93 -5.34 -12.28 -5.10
C LEU A 93 -4.54 -11.36 -4.17
N SER A 94 -3.48 -10.71 -4.65
CA SER A 94 -2.77 -9.69 -3.85
C SER A 94 -3.70 -8.59 -3.33
N PHE A 95 -4.79 -8.29 -4.05
CA PHE A 95 -5.82 -7.36 -3.60
C PHE A 95 -6.60 -7.83 -2.36
N ALA A 96 -6.70 -9.14 -2.16
CA ALA A 96 -7.45 -9.72 -1.04
C ALA A 96 -6.71 -9.54 0.29
N VAL A 97 -5.41 -9.28 0.25
CA VAL A 97 -4.57 -9.17 1.43
C VAL A 97 -4.24 -7.69 1.69
N PRO A 98 -4.80 -7.10 2.76
CA PRO A 98 -4.48 -5.72 3.14
C PRO A 98 -2.99 -5.56 3.52
N ALA A 99 -2.43 -4.37 3.27
CA ALA A 99 -1.03 -4.08 3.50
C ALA A 99 -0.55 -4.36 4.94
N TYR A 100 -1.41 -4.15 5.94
CA TYR A 100 -1.05 -4.42 7.34
C TYR A 100 -0.81 -5.91 7.62
N ILE A 101 -1.49 -6.83 6.91
CA ILE A 101 -1.26 -8.27 7.03
C ILE A 101 0.12 -8.63 6.46
N TYR A 102 0.51 -8.04 5.33
CA TYR A 102 1.86 -8.19 4.80
C TYR A 102 2.90 -7.66 5.79
N ALA A 103 2.68 -6.48 6.36
CA ALA A 103 3.59 -5.89 7.34
C ALA A 103 3.79 -6.80 8.55
N TYR A 104 2.70 -7.25 9.14
CA TYR A 104 2.73 -8.16 10.30
C TYR A 104 3.42 -9.48 9.96
N SER A 105 3.08 -10.09 8.83
CA SER A 105 3.66 -11.37 8.41
C SER A 105 5.15 -11.27 8.13
N LEU A 106 5.60 -10.20 7.46
CA LEU A 106 7.02 -9.96 7.18
C LEU A 106 7.79 -9.73 8.47
N THR A 107 7.28 -8.90 9.38
CA THR A 107 7.93 -8.63 10.66
C THR A 107 8.04 -9.92 11.48
N ALA A 108 6.95 -10.67 11.63
CA ALA A 108 6.94 -11.92 12.38
C ALA A 108 7.85 -13.02 11.76
N PHE A 109 7.92 -13.06 10.41
CA PHE A 109 8.77 -14.03 9.73
C PHE A 109 10.25 -13.76 9.93
N PHE A 110 10.67 -12.50 9.89
CA PHE A 110 12.07 -12.06 10.00
C PHE A 110 12.49 -11.63 11.42
N GLU A 111 11.64 -11.79 12.41
CA GLU A 111 11.98 -11.51 13.80
C GLU A 111 13.09 -12.43 14.32
N ASN A 112 13.86 -11.98 15.32
CA ASN A 112 15.04 -12.68 15.85
C ASN A 112 14.78 -14.13 16.29
N TYR A 113 13.55 -14.50 16.58
CA TYR A 113 13.12 -15.87 16.90
C TYR A 113 11.99 -16.34 15.96
N GLY A 114 11.84 -15.67 14.83
CA GLY A 114 10.81 -15.96 13.85
C GLY A 114 11.11 -17.21 13.02
N THR A 115 10.21 -17.48 12.08
CA THR A 115 10.30 -18.67 11.20
C THR A 115 11.57 -18.67 10.35
N ALA A 116 11.99 -17.51 9.84
CA ALA A 116 13.23 -17.38 9.07
C ALA A 116 14.47 -17.79 9.90
N PHE A 117 14.54 -17.33 11.16
CA PHE A 117 15.60 -17.70 12.06
C PHE A 117 15.63 -19.21 12.33
N SER A 118 14.48 -19.82 12.56
CA SER A 118 14.36 -21.26 12.81
C SER A 118 14.81 -22.09 11.62
N ILE A 119 14.44 -21.68 10.40
CA ILE A 119 14.86 -22.34 9.16
C ILE A 119 16.37 -22.23 8.96
N LEU A 120 16.93 -21.03 9.12
CA LEU A 120 18.38 -20.82 8.98
C LEU A 120 19.20 -21.58 10.03
N LYS A 121 18.71 -21.61 11.26
CA LYS A 121 19.33 -22.39 12.35
C LYS A 121 19.36 -23.89 12.01
N ASN A 122 18.29 -24.43 11.48
CA ASN A 122 18.20 -25.83 11.09
C ASN A 122 19.10 -26.18 9.90
N LEU A 123 19.27 -25.24 8.93
CA LEU A 123 20.11 -25.47 7.74
C LEU A 123 21.61 -25.32 7.99
N PHE A 124 22.00 -24.35 8.81
CA PHE A 124 23.41 -23.97 9.03
C PHE A 124 23.99 -24.40 10.39
N GLY A 125 23.18 -25.02 11.24
CA GLY A 125 23.57 -25.48 12.57
C GLY A 125 23.70 -24.35 13.60
N GLU A 126 23.89 -24.74 14.89
CA GLU A 126 23.93 -23.79 16.00
C GLU A 126 25.23 -22.95 16.08
N ALA A 127 26.26 -23.31 15.29
CA ALA A 127 27.59 -22.69 15.40
C ALA A 127 27.69 -21.26 14.80
N ASN A 128 26.74 -20.84 14.00
CA ASN A 128 26.77 -19.53 13.33
C ASN A 128 25.71 -18.56 13.89
N TYR A 129 25.84 -18.15 15.14
CA TYR A 129 24.95 -17.15 15.77
C TYR A 129 25.02 -15.75 15.15
N ASN A 130 25.92 -15.52 14.21
CA ASN A 130 26.08 -14.24 13.51
C ASN A 130 25.35 -14.20 12.16
N ILE A 131 24.30 -15.01 11.99
CA ILE A 131 23.47 -14.89 10.78
C ILE A 131 22.72 -13.56 10.86
N TYR A 132 23.15 -12.60 10.04
CA TYR A 132 22.47 -11.33 9.92
C TYR A 132 21.13 -11.54 9.22
N ILE A 133 20.06 -11.48 10.00
CA ILE A 133 18.70 -11.48 9.46
C ILE A 133 18.32 -10.02 9.23
N PRO A 134 18.02 -9.63 7.97
CA PRO A 134 17.58 -8.27 7.69
C PRO A 134 16.28 -8.01 8.45
N LYS A 135 16.25 -6.94 9.24
CA LYS A 135 15.01 -6.50 9.90
C LYS A 135 14.14 -5.78 8.86
N PHE A 136 12.95 -6.31 8.66
CA PHE A 136 11.93 -5.69 7.81
C PHE A 136 10.99 -4.81 8.65
N ASP A 137 11.59 -3.92 9.45
CA ASP A 137 10.92 -2.90 10.24
C ASP A 137 11.10 -1.50 9.62
N GLY A 138 10.39 -0.53 10.13
CA GLY A 138 10.51 0.86 9.70
C GLY A 138 10.13 1.10 8.23
N MET A 139 10.89 1.96 7.56
CA MET A 139 10.62 2.43 6.19
C MET A 139 10.67 1.29 5.15
N LEU A 140 11.65 0.39 5.24
CA LEU A 140 11.79 -0.73 4.30
C LEU A 140 10.63 -1.71 4.44
N GLY A 141 10.24 -2.06 5.67
CA GLY A 141 9.09 -2.92 5.92
C GLY A 141 7.79 -2.31 5.39
N ALA A 142 7.61 -1.00 5.56
CA ALA A 142 6.46 -0.27 5.04
C ALA A 142 6.42 -0.29 3.50
N ILE A 143 7.54 0.03 2.84
CA ILE A 143 7.64 0.00 1.36
C ILE A 143 7.29 -1.39 0.82
N LEU A 144 7.88 -2.45 1.38
CA LEU A 144 7.63 -3.82 0.93
C LEU A 144 6.16 -4.22 1.12
N SER A 145 5.62 -4.00 2.31
CA SER A 145 4.25 -4.40 2.65
C SER A 145 3.21 -3.72 1.78
N ILE A 146 3.35 -2.42 1.57
CA ILE A 146 2.45 -1.65 0.72
C ILE A 146 2.62 -2.07 -0.74
N SER A 147 3.84 -2.27 -1.21
CA SER A 147 4.10 -2.68 -2.59
C SER A 147 3.53 -4.06 -2.90
N PHE A 148 3.67 -5.03 -1.99
CA PHE A 148 3.07 -6.37 -2.14
C PHE A 148 1.54 -6.33 -2.10
N SER A 149 0.94 -5.37 -1.45
CA SER A 149 -0.52 -5.17 -1.49
C SER A 149 -0.98 -4.52 -2.80
N LEU A 150 -0.19 -3.57 -3.34
CA LEU A 150 -0.60 -2.72 -4.45
C LEU A 150 -0.16 -3.21 -5.84
N PHE A 151 0.84 -4.11 -5.96
CA PHE A 151 1.34 -4.52 -7.28
C PHE A 151 0.26 -5.14 -8.16
N GLY A 152 -0.75 -5.75 -7.58
CA GLY A 152 -1.88 -6.33 -8.31
C GLY A 152 -2.62 -5.31 -9.16
N TYR A 153 -2.72 -4.03 -8.75
CA TYR A 153 -3.31 -2.96 -9.57
C TYR A 153 -2.50 -2.74 -10.86
N VAL A 154 -1.19 -2.60 -10.71
CA VAL A 154 -0.28 -2.42 -11.84
C VAL A 154 -0.30 -3.66 -12.75
N TYR A 155 -0.31 -4.86 -12.15
CA TYR A 155 -0.41 -6.12 -12.88
C TYR A 155 -1.66 -6.19 -13.77
N VAL A 156 -2.84 -5.92 -13.21
CA VAL A 156 -4.11 -5.99 -13.96
C VAL A 156 -4.14 -4.98 -15.09
N LEU A 157 -3.76 -3.72 -14.83
CA LEU A 157 -3.75 -2.66 -15.83
C LEU A 157 -2.77 -2.97 -16.97
N THR A 158 -1.55 -3.39 -16.63
CA THR A 158 -0.51 -3.71 -17.60
C THR A 158 -0.88 -4.93 -18.44
N ARG A 159 -1.39 -5.99 -17.79
CA ARG A 159 -1.83 -7.20 -18.49
C ARG A 159 -2.96 -6.90 -19.46
N THR A 160 -3.92 -6.07 -19.08
CA THR A 160 -5.02 -5.68 -19.97
C THR A 160 -4.49 -4.93 -21.18
N SER A 161 -3.54 -4.01 -20.98
CA SER A 161 -2.89 -3.27 -22.05
C SER A 161 -2.14 -4.20 -23.02
N PHE A 162 -1.42 -5.19 -22.53
CA PHE A 162 -0.73 -6.17 -23.37
C PHE A 162 -1.69 -7.05 -24.17
N HIS A 163 -2.85 -7.38 -23.60
CA HIS A 163 -3.84 -8.19 -24.31
C HIS A 163 -4.48 -7.48 -25.51
N TYR A 164 -4.56 -6.14 -25.45
CA TYR A 164 -5.07 -5.35 -26.59
C TYR A 164 -4.02 -5.09 -27.69
N GLN A 165 -2.75 -5.39 -27.43
CA GLN A 165 -1.64 -5.17 -28.39
C GLN A 165 -1.19 -6.44 -29.09
N SER A 166 -1.62 -7.62 -28.65
CA SER A 166 -1.32 -8.91 -29.26
C SER A 166 -2.51 -9.44 -30.07
#